data_066a4aab5d3d2a0d47ef713d706be5ec
#
_entry.id   066a4aab5d3d2a0d47ef713d706be5ec
#
_cell.length_a   1.000
_cell.length_b   1.000
_cell.length_c   1.000
_cell.angle_alpha   90.00
_cell.angle_beta   90.00
_cell.angle_gamma   90.00
#
_symmetry.space_group_name_H-M   'P 1'
#
loop_
_entity.id
_entity.type
_entity.pdbx_description
1 polymer ?
#
loop_
_entity_poly.entity_id
_entity_poly.type
_entity_poly.pdbx_seq_one_letter_code
_entity_poly.pdbx_strand_id
1 'polypeptide(L)'
;KIKFNKLLVIVDSKIDNIMIERRRNTHNKKRFYDTRYAKQVETFYNIDRHNSFHYSPYDETLILDVDYMICNNQFDMCWELDYNIHINRDSKDIFSTRKFEEFTRIGEQSINFYWATAVFFRKTKEAEMLFDTVNHVQQNYEYYKLLYHFDAPTFRNDFAFSIAIHLLNGMANNNFVKPLPVPFLQHSHGFDDFIDIEDTKFKFLLEKPNNPGDYLVCQTQDTNIHIMNKFALNRLSDKIIKENS
;
A
#
# COMPACT_ATOMS: atom_id res chain seq x y z
N LYS A 1 -17.69 -11.02 -5.74
CA LYS A 1 -16.53 -11.94 -5.86
C LYS A 1 -15.67 -11.51 -7.04
N ILE A 2 -14.41 -11.19 -6.81
CA ILE A 2 -13.44 -10.93 -7.88
C ILE A 2 -13.03 -12.27 -8.47
N LYS A 3 -13.22 -12.44 -9.78
CA LYS A 3 -12.73 -13.60 -10.51
C LYS A 3 -11.39 -13.25 -11.14
N PHE A 4 -10.35 -13.97 -10.78
CA PHE A 4 -9.05 -13.84 -11.42
C PHE A 4 -8.99 -14.72 -12.68
N ASN A 5 -8.62 -14.13 -13.80
CA ASN A 5 -8.35 -14.90 -15.03
C ASN A 5 -7.01 -15.63 -14.95
N LYS A 6 -6.07 -15.09 -14.20
CA LYS A 6 -4.73 -15.63 -14.02
C LYS A 6 -4.19 -15.26 -12.66
N LEU A 7 -3.60 -16.20 -11.95
CA LEU A 7 -2.84 -15.96 -10.73
C LEU A 7 -1.35 -16.19 -11.02
N LEU A 8 -0.54 -15.18 -10.76
CA LEU A 8 0.92 -15.27 -10.76
C LEU A 8 1.39 -15.16 -9.30
N VAL A 9 1.99 -16.22 -8.80
CA VAL A 9 2.56 -16.24 -7.45
C VAL A 9 4.08 -16.17 -7.55
N ILE A 10 4.68 -15.15 -6.93
CA ILE A 10 6.13 -14.96 -6.89
C ILE A 10 6.58 -15.27 -5.46
N VAL A 11 7.34 -16.33 -5.31
CA VAL A 11 7.84 -16.82 -4.00
C VAL A 11 9.31 -17.20 -4.10
N ASP A 12 9.93 -17.52 -2.96
CA ASP A 12 11.37 -17.86 -2.85
C ASP A 12 11.75 -19.26 -3.26
N SER A 13 10.80 -20.15 -3.31
CA SER A 13 11.03 -21.57 -3.50
C SER A 13 10.25 -22.08 -4.71
N LYS A 14 10.75 -23.13 -5.32
CA LYS A 14 10.03 -23.84 -6.36
C LYS A 14 8.86 -24.57 -5.71
N ILE A 15 7.65 -24.22 -6.09
CA ILE A 15 6.46 -25.03 -5.80
C ILE A 15 6.23 -25.94 -7.00
N ASP A 16 5.91 -27.20 -6.78
CA ASP A 16 5.73 -28.18 -7.85
C ASP A 16 4.86 -27.65 -8.97
N ASN A 17 5.45 -27.68 -10.19
CA ASN A 17 4.82 -27.22 -11.45
C ASN A 17 4.53 -25.72 -11.60
N ILE A 18 4.99 -24.88 -10.70
CA ILE A 18 4.92 -23.42 -10.84
C ILE A 18 6.35 -22.88 -10.84
N MET A 19 6.75 -22.21 -11.92
CA MET A 19 7.99 -21.44 -11.92
C MET A 19 7.81 -20.22 -11.03
N ILE A 20 8.58 -20.17 -9.97
CA ILE A 20 8.57 -19.10 -9.01
C ILE A 20 9.93 -18.45 -9.03
N GLU A 21 9.95 -17.19 -9.40
CA GLU A 21 11.15 -16.38 -9.29
C GLU A 21 11.14 -15.67 -7.95
N ARG A 22 12.03 -16.06 -7.05
CA ARG A 22 12.31 -15.31 -5.83
C ARG A 22 13.65 -14.62 -5.93
N ARG A 23 13.64 -13.33 -5.71
CA ARG A 23 14.85 -12.56 -5.47
C ARG A 23 15.08 -12.47 -3.98
N ARG A 24 16.13 -13.10 -3.49
CA ARG A 24 16.63 -12.83 -2.15
C ARG A 24 17.16 -11.40 -2.12
N ASN A 25 16.45 -10.53 -1.45
CA ASN A 25 17.00 -9.22 -1.16
C ASN A 25 17.85 -9.33 0.09
N THR A 26 19.16 -9.18 -0.09
CA THR A 26 20.17 -9.31 0.98
C THR A 26 20.12 -8.18 2.01
N HIS A 27 19.36 -7.12 1.74
CA HIS A 27 19.18 -6.01 2.67
C HIS A 27 17.91 -6.27 3.49
N ASN A 28 18.07 -6.97 4.59
CA ASN A 28 17.01 -7.27 5.55
C ASN A 28 16.45 -5.96 6.12
N LYS A 29 15.43 -5.43 5.48
CA LYS A 29 14.68 -4.28 5.99
C LYS A 29 13.67 -4.81 7.01
N LYS A 30 13.79 -4.37 8.24
CA LYS A 30 12.91 -4.78 9.34
C LYS A 30 11.78 -3.78 9.49
N ARG A 31 10.57 -4.28 9.60
CA ARG A 31 9.41 -3.49 9.96
C ARG A 31 8.96 -3.84 11.37
N PHE A 32 8.63 -2.81 12.16
CA PHE A 32 8.06 -3.00 13.48
C PHE A 32 6.54 -3.04 13.35
N TYR A 33 5.95 -4.14 13.83
CA TYR A 33 4.52 -4.22 14.05
C TYR A 33 4.28 -3.92 15.52
N ASP A 34 3.73 -2.76 15.78
CA ASP A 34 3.40 -2.34 17.13
C ASP A 34 1.90 -2.52 17.29
N THR A 35 1.50 -3.54 18.03
CA THR A 35 0.16 -3.62 18.58
C THR A 35 0.18 -2.99 19.96
N ARG A 36 -0.95 -2.55 20.47
CA ARG A 36 -1.04 -2.00 21.82
C ARG A 36 -0.46 -2.93 22.89
N TYR A 37 -0.49 -4.25 22.64
CA TYR A 37 -0.12 -5.29 23.60
C TYR A 37 1.11 -6.08 23.20
N ALA A 38 1.54 -5.99 21.96
CA ALA A 38 2.66 -6.76 21.45
C ALA A 38 3.44 -5.95 20.41
N LYS A 39 4.76 -6.05 20.49
CA LYS A 39 5.68 -5.51 19.51
C LYS A 39 6.43 -6.65 18.85
N GLN A 40 6.32 -6.75 17.55
CA GLN A 40 7.03 -7.75 16.77
C GLN A 40 7.90 -7.07 15.73
N VAL A 41 9.09 -7.62 15.54
CA VAL A 41 10.03 -7.18 14.51
C VAL A 41 10.03 -8.23 13.41
N GLU A 42 9.66 -7.85 12.21
CA GLU A 42 9.67 -8.74 11.06
C GLU A 42 10.50 -8.18 9.90
N THR A 43 10.92 -9.06 9.02
CA THR A 43 11.59 -8.67 7.78
C THR A 43 10.57 -8.11 6.81
N PHE A 44 10.87 -6.95 6.25
CA PHE A 44 10.04 -6.34 5.22
C PHE A 44 10.40 -6.95 3.86
N TYR A 45 9.48 -7.73 3.29
CA TYR A 45 9.68 -8.42 2.03
C TYR A 45 9.14 -7.67 0.80
N ASN A 46 8.22 -6.72 0.99
CA ASN A 46 7.61 -5.97 -0.10
C ASN A 46 8.50 -4.84 -0.62
N ILE A 47 9.65 -5.21 -1.17
CA ILE A 47 10.65 -4.26 -1.69
C ILE A 47 10.77 -4.30 -3.21
N ASP A 48 10.20 -5.31 -3.87
CA ASP A 48 10.32 -5.55 -5.29
C ASP A 48 9.14 -5.01 -6.11
N ARG A 49 8.38 -4.05 -5.56
CA ARG A 49 7.23 -3.44 -6.23
C ARG A 49 7.58 -2.78 -7.56
N HIS A 50 8.81 -2.29 -7.71
CA HIS A 50 9.31 -1.74 -8.96
C HIS A 50 9.30 -2.76 -10.12
N ASN A 51 9.36 -4.06 -9.84
CA ASN A 51 9.29 -5.10 -10.86
C ASN A 51 7.86 -5.32 -11.40
N SER A 52 6.84 -4.72 -10.82
CA SER A 52 5.44 -4.94 -11.21
C SER A 52 5.17 -4.58 -12.67
N PHE A 53 5.87 -3.59 -13.21
CA PHE A 53 5.78 -3.24 -14.62
C PHE A 53 6.19 -4.40 -15.54
N HIS A 54 7.31 -5.05 -15.23
CA HIS A 54 7.85 -6.16 -16.02
C HIS A 54 7.08 -7.46 -15.81
N TYR A 55 6.57 -7.70 -14.60
CA TYR A 55 5.82 -8.91 -14.26
C TYR A 55 4.39 -8.90 -14.76
N SER A 56 3.77 -7.75 -14.89
CA SER A 56 2.42 -7.68 -15.41
C SER A 56 2.36 -8.15 -16.87
N PRO A 57 1.51 -9.12 -17.21
CA PRO A 57 1.30 -9.54 -18.60
C PRO A 57 0.27 -8.69 -19.34
N TYR A 58 -0.29 -7.65 -18.70
CA TYR A 58 -1.41 -6.86 -19.20
C TYR A 58 -0.97 -5.45 -19.59
N ASP A 59 -1.68 -4.85 -20.55
CA ASP A 59 -1.46 -3.46 -20.96
C ASP A 59 -1.91 -2.45 -19.90
N GLU A 60 -2.89 -2.81 -19.08
CA GLU A 60 -3.38 -2.01 -17.96
C GLU A 60 -3.30 -2.82 -16.66
N THR A 61 -2.81 -2.20 -15.60
CA THR A 61 -2.55 -2.89 -14.34
C THR A 61 -2.85 -2.00 -13.15
N LEU A 62 -3.61 -2.55 -12.20
CA LEU A 62 -3.79 -1.96 -10.88
C LEU A 62 -3.01 -2.80 -9.85
N ILE A 63 -2.04 -2.17 -9.20
CA ILE A 63 -1.30 -2.76 -8.08
C ILE A 63 -2.02 -2.38 -6.79
N LEU A 64 -2.25 -3.36 -5.93
CA LEU A 64 -2.79 -3.16 -4.58
C LEU A 64 -1.93 -3.90 -3.56
N ASP A 65 -1.93 -3.43 -2.31
CA ASP A 65 -1.38 -4.20 -1.20
C ASP A 65 -2.25 -5.42 -0.92
N VAL A 66 -1.63 -6.54 -0.54
CA VAL A 66 -2.31 -7.82 -0.29
C VAL A 66 -3.27 -7.78 0.90
N ASP A 67 -3.11 -6.81 1.77
CA ASP A 67 -3.96 -6.54 2.94
C ASP A 67 -5.04 -5.49 2.67
N TYR A 68 -5.33 -5.26 1.39
CA TYR A 68 -6.40 -4.39 0.94
C TYR A 68 -7.68 -5.21 0.70
N MET A 69 -8.72 -4.94 1.48
CA MET A 69 -10.02 -5.61 1.36
C MET A 69 -10.89 -4.84 0.36
N ILE A 70 -11.29 -5.53 -0.72
CA ILE A 70 -12.12 -4.96 -1.77
C ILE A 70 -13.57 -5.39 -1.53
N CYS A 71 -14.42 -4.44 -1.16
CA CYS A 71 -15.81 -4.67 -0.77
C CYS A 71 -16.82 -4.08 -1.77
N ASN A 72 -16.34 -3.30 -2.74
CA ASN A 72 -17.17 -2.70 -3.77
C ASN A 72 -16.38 -2.59 -5.09
N ASN A 73 -17.05 -2.13 -6.15
CA ASN A 73 -16.48 -1.99 -7.48
C ASN A 73 -15.83 -0.63 -7.77
N GLN A 74 -15.48 0.13 -6.74
CA GLN A 74 -14.91 1.47 -6.90
C GLN A 74 -13.65 1.49 -7.77
N PHE A 75 -12.86 0.41 -7.76
CA PHE A 75 -11.65 0.33 -8.59
C PHE A 75 -11.93 0.15 -10.09
N ASP A 76 -13.16 -0.19 -10.48
CA ASP A 76 -13.51 -0.33 -11.91
C ASP A 76 -13.31 0.98 -12.66
N MET A 77 -13.47 2.12 -11.97
CA MET A 77 -13.22 3.43 -12.57
C MET A 77 -11.75 3.65 -13.00
N CYS A 78 -10.79 2.87 -12.49
CA CYS A 78 -9.40 2.98 -12.91
C CYS A 78 -9.22 2.73 -14.42
N TRP A 79 -10.05 1.87 -15.00
CA TRP A 79 -10.00 1.51 -16.42
C TRP A 79 -10.55 2.61 -17.33
N GLU A 80 -11.29 3.57 -16.78
CA GLU A 80 -11.89 4.70 -17.48
C GLU A 80 -11.02 5.97 -17.41
N LEU A 81 -9.91 5.93 -16.66
CA LEU A 81 -9.01 7.07 -16.51
C LEU A 81 -8.25 7.37 -17.81
N ASP A 82 -8.10 8.64 -18.13
CA ASP A 82 -7.50 9.14 -19.37
C ASP A 82 -5.98 9.30 -19.31
N TYR A 83 -5.34 9.06 -18.15
CA TYR A 83 -3.91 9.24 -17.95
C TYR A 83 -3.19 7.90 -17.72
N ASN A 84 -1.93 7.83 -18.14
CA ASN A 84 -1.19 6.56 -18.18
C ASN A 84 -0.78 6.05 -16.79
N ILE A 85 -0.64 6.93 -15.80
CA ILE A 85 -0.16 6.54 -14.48
C ILE A 85 -0.98 7.29 -13.42
N HIS A 86 -1.62 6.53 -12.56
CA HIS A 86 -2.31 7.06 -11.39
C HIS A 86 -1.79 6.39 -10.13
N ILE A 87 -1.56 7.19 -9.10
CA ILE A 87 -1.11 6.71 -7.79
C ILE A 87 -1.91 7.37 -6.69
N ASN A 88 -2.16 6.63 -5.62
CA ASN A 88 -2.93 7.18 -4.53
C ASN A 88 -2.16 8.30 -3.80
N ARG A 89 -2.78 9.45 -3.65
CA ARG A 89 -2.23 10.59 -2.93
C ARG A 89 -2.98 10.87 -1.63
N ASP A 90 -4.29 10.92 -1.74
CA ASP A 90 -5.14 11.23 -0.60
C ASP A 90 -5.60 9.94 0.07
N SER A 91 -5.31 9.80 1.36
CA SER A 91 -5.78 8.68 2.14
C SER A 91 -6.49 9.16 3.39
N LYS A 92 -7.41 8.35 3.87
CA LYS A 92 -8.18 8.64 5.06
C LYS A 92 -8.00 7.52 6.07
N ASP A 93 -7.81 7.90 7.31
CA ASP A 93 -8.02 7.02 8.45
C ASP A 93 -9.53 6.97 8.71
N ILE A 94 -10.13 5.79 8.61
CA ILE A 94 -11.57 5.62 8.84
C ILE A 94 -12.00 6.04 10.25
N PHE A 95 -11.06 6.15 11.17
CA PHE A 95 -11.32 6.50 12.57
C PHE A 95 -10.90 7.92 12.93
N SER A 96 -10.28 8.65 12.00
CA SER A 96 -9.77 10.00 12.23
C SER A 96 -8.78 10.09 13.42
N THR A 97 -8.11 8.97 13.74
CA THR A 97 -7.17 8.90 14.86
C THR A 97 -5.74 9.29 14.46
N ARG A 98 -5.45 9.26 13.16
CA ARG A 98 -4.16 9.70 12.60
C ARG A 98 -4.31 11.04 11.90
N LYS A 99 -3.37 11.92 12.14
CA LYS A 99 -3.24 13.16 11.37
C LYS A 99 -2.48 12.84 10.10
N PHE A 100 -3.19 12.64 8.99
CA PHE A 100 -2.55 12.37 7.69
C PHE A 100 -1.89 13.59 7.05
N GLU A 101 -2.00 14.75 7.64
CA GLU A 101 -1.29 15.95 7.21
C GLU A 101 0.23 15.72 7.12
N GLU A 102 0.79 14.94 8.03
CA GLU A 102 2.20 14.53 8.01
C GLU A 102 2.58 13.63 6.82
N PHE A 103 1.58 13.01 6.16
CA PHE A 103 1.79 12.15 5.00
C PHE A 103 1.37 12.80 3.67
N THR A 104 1.18 14.08 3.62
CA THR A 104 0.94 14.81 2.37
C THR A 104 2.24 15.18 1.67
N ARG A 105 3.34 15.18 2.41
CA ARG A 105 4.67 15.56 1.96
C ARG A 105 5.77 14.73 2.64
N ILE A 106 6.93 14.64 1.99
CA ILE A 106 8.16 14.06 2.56
C ILE A 106 9.00 15.18 3.17
N GLY A 107 9.20 15.16 4.50
CA GLY A 107 9.99 16.16 5.20
C GLY A 107 9.37 17.57 5.17
N GLU A 108 9.98 18.51 5.88
CA GLU A 108 9.46 19.88 6.02
C GLU A 108 9.54 20.70 4.73
N GLN A 109 10.52 20.41 3.86
CA GLN A 109 10.79 21.21 2.66
C GLN A 109 10.29 20.63 1.33
N SER A 110 9.70 19.86 1.23
CA SER A 110 8.90 18.76 0.94
C SER A 110 8.33 18.61 -0.45
N ILE A 111 8.60 17.45 -0.97
CA ILE A 111 7.96 16.92 -2.17
C ILE A 111 6.63 16.26 -1.81
N ASN A 112 5.75 16.14 -2.79
CA ASN A 112 4.48 15.45 -2.61
C ASN A 112 4.69 13.99 -2.19
N PHE A 113 3.92 13.55 -1.20
CA PHE A 113 3.90 12.16 -0.79
C PHE A 113 2.82 11.40 -1.57
N TYR A 114 3.16 10.20 -2.03
CA TYR A 114 2.26 9.28 -2.70
C TYR A 114 2.25 7.94 -2.00
N TRP A 115 1.07 7.33 -1.91
CA TRP A 115 0.89 6.02 -1.29
C TRP A 115 1.00 4.94 -2.36
N ALA A 116 2.07 4.16 -2.30
CA ALA A 116 2.28 3.05 -3.22
C ALA A 116 1.33 1.86 -2.99
N THR A 117 0.44 1.95 -2.01
CA THR A 117 -0.60 0.94 -1.73
C THR A 117 -1.53 0.70 -2.91
N ALA A 118 -1.83 1.75 -3.69
CA ALA A 118 -2.63 1.65 -4.90
C ALA A 118 -1.97 2.43 -6.04
N VAL A 119 -1.58 1.72 -7.09
CA VAL A 119 -0.94 2.27 -8.29
C VAL A 119 -1.58 1.67 -9.52
N PHE A 120 -2.16 2.51 -10.37
CA PHE A 120 -2.64 2.11 -11.69
C PHE A 120 -1.65 2.58 -12.76
N PHE A 121 -1.38 1.73 -13.73
CA PHE A 121 -0.56 2.12 -14.89
C PHE A 121 -0.97 1.41 -16.17
N ARG A 122 -0.73 2.07 -17.30
CA ARG A 122 -0.70 1.48 -18.63
C ARG A 122 0.74 1.18 -19.03
N LYS A 123 0.95 0.11 -19.81
CA LYS A 123 2.30 -0.25 -20.29
C LYS A 123 2.78 0.72 -21.35
N THR A 124 3.26 1.87 -20.89
CA THR A 124 3.85 2.92 -21.71
C THR A 124 5.30 3.16 -21.31
N LYS A 125 6.01 3.93 -22.14
CA LYS A 125 7.41 4.30 -21.87
C LYS A 125 7.54 5.12 -20.58
N GLU A 126 6.58 5.98 -20.31
CA GLU A 126 6.52 6.80 -19.10
C GLU A 126 6.37 5.92 -17.84
N ALA A 127 5.52 4.90 -17.93
CA ALA A 127 5.36 3.96 -16.82
C ALA A 127 6.64 3.13 -16.60
N GLU A 128 7.29 2.64 -17.66
CA GLU A 128 8.59 1.97 -17.58
C GLU A 128 9.62 2.86 -16.86
N MET A 129 9.74 4.13 -17.30
CA MET A 129 10.63 5.10 -16.67
C MET A 129 10.33 5.30 -15.17
N LEU A 130 9.05 5.32 -14.78
CA LEU A 130 8.70 5.42 -13.37
C LEU A 130 9.24 4.24 -12.56
N PHE A 131 8.95 3.01 -13.01
CA PHE A 131 9.35 1.82 -12.26
C PHE A 131 10.87 1.64 -12.23
N ASP A 132 11.58 1.96 -13.30
CA ASP A 132 13.04 1.98 -13.35
C ASP A 132 13.62 3.04 -12.39
N THR A 133 13.01 4.22 -12.34
CA THR A 133 13.43 5.28 -11.41
C THR A 133 13.15 4.88 -9.97
N VAL A 134 12.03 4.21 -9.68
CA VAL A 134 11.76 3.64 -8.33
C VAL A 134 12.84 2.64 -7.92
N ASN A 135 13.26 1.76 -8.83
CA ASN A 135 14.38 0.84 -8.61
C ASN A 135 15.69 1.60 -8.32
N HIS A 136 16.00 2.63 -9.11
CA HIS A 136 17.17 3.49 -8.88
C HIS A 136 17.12 4.16 -7.49
N VAL A 137 15.98 4.72 -7.11
CA VAL A 137 15.80 5.33 -5.77
C VAL A 137 16.00 4.29 -4.68
N GLN A 138 15.48 3.08 -4.85
CA GLN A 138 15.66 1.99 -3.89
C GLN A 138 17.14 1.61 -3.72
N GLN A 139 17.88 1.49 -4.81
CA GLN A 139 19.31 1.17 -4.77
C GLN A 139 20.15 2.25 -4.07
N ASN A 140 19.68 3.50 -4.13
CA ASN A 140 20.34 4.67 -3.56
C ASN A 140 19.56 5.27 -2.37
N TYR A 141 18.80 4.44 -1.64
CA TYR A 141 17.81 4.93 -0.67
C TYR A 141 18.40 5.79 0.44
N GLU A 142 19.57 5.41 0.97
CA GLU A 142 20.25 6.19 2.03
C GLU A 142 20.69 7.58 1.55
N TYR A 143 21.12 7.69 0.28
CA TYR A 143 21.42 8.99 -0.33
C TYR A 143 20.17 9.89 -0.38
N TYR A 144 19.06 9.33 -0.83
CA TYR A 144 17.81 10.09 -0.93
C TYR A 144 17.21 10.45 0.43
N LYS A 145 17.39 9.61 1.45
CA LYS A 145 17.04 9.96 2.84
C LYS A 145 17.76 11.23 3.31
N LEU A 146 19.05 11.31 3.04
CA LEU A 146 19.84 12.49 3.38
C LEU A 146 19.40 13.71 2.56
N LEU A 147 19.21 13.55 1.26
CA LEU A 147 18.85 14.63 0.35
C LEU A 147 17.49 15.26 0.70
N TYR A 148 16.50 14.44 1.02
CA TYR A 148 15.12 14.89 1.32
C TYR A 148 14.82 15.01 2.82
N HIS A 149 15.83 14.84 3.69
CA HIS A 149 15.74 15.02 5.14
C HIS A 149 14.56 14.28 5.77
N PHE A 150 14.39 12.97 5.46
CA PHE A 150 13.39 12.18 6.12
C PHE A 150 14.01 11.01 6.91
N ASP A 151 13.41 10.68 8.03
CA ASP A 151 13.80 9.54 8.84
C ASP A 151 12.85 8.36 8.61
N ALA A 152 13.35 7.35 7.92
CA ALA A 152 12.68 6.08 7.75
C ALA A 152 13.68 4.96 8.06
N PRO A 153 13.52 4.28 9.19
CA PRO A 153 14.47 3.23 9.62
C PRO A 153 14.46 2.02 8.68
N THR A 154 13.40 1.89 7.88
CA THR A 154 13.24 0.83 6.87
C THR A 154 12.91 1.42 5.52
N PHE A 155 13.27 0.70 4.46
CA PHE A 155 12.81 1.06 3.12
C PHE A 155 11.29 1.05 3.05
N ARG A 156 10.72 2.06 2.36
CA ARG A 156 9.29 2.17 2.08
C ARG A 156 9.06 2.51 0.62
N ASN A 157 8.20 1.73 -0.02
CA ASN A 157 7.79 1.98 -1.41
C ASN A 157 7.18 3.38 -1.58
N ASP A 158 6.41 3.86 -0.60
CA ASP A 158 5.79 5.19 -0.64
C ASP A 158 6.82 6.30 -0.86
N PHE A 159 7.92 6.27 -0.10
CA PHE A 159 9.01 7.24 -0.28
C PHE A 159 9.69 7.07 -1.63
N ALA A 160 9.97 5.83 -2.05
CA ALA A 160 10.66 5.57 -3.31
C ALA A 160 9.83 6.05 -4.51
N PHE A 161 8.52 5.77 -4.55
CA PHE A 161 7.62 6.28 -5.59
C PHE A 161 7.52 7.80 -5.56
N SER A 162 7.37 8.41 -4.38
CA SER A 162 7.28 9.87 -4.24
C SER A 162 8.52 10.57 -4.78
N ILE A 163 9.70 10.06 -4.43
CA ILE A 163 10.99 10.60 -4.90
C ILE A 163 11.15 10.39 -6.40
N ALA A 164 10.85 9.19 -6.91
CA ALA A 164 10.93 8.89 -8.34
C ALA A 164 10.02 9.82 -9.16
N ILE A 165 8.80 10.04 -8.71
CA ILE A 165 7.86 10.97 -9.35
C ILE A 165 8.42 12.40 -9.35
N HIS A 166 8.99 12.85 -8.24
CA HIS A 166 9.58 14.17 -8.16
C HIS A 166 10.77 14.35 -9.12
N LEU A 167 11.63 13.33 -9.24
CA LEU A 167 12.75 13.34 -10.19
C LEU A 167 12.24 13.41 -11.64
N LEU A 168 11.25 12.62 -11.99
CA LEU A 168 10.64 12.60 -13.33
C LEU A 168 9.82 13.86 -13.66
N ASN A 169 9.35 14.55 -12.65
CA ASN A 169 8.79 15.89 -12.77
C ASN A 169 9.84 16.98 -13.03
N GLY A 170 11.13 16.63 -13.13
CA GLY A 170 12.23 17.59 -13.28
C GLY A 170 12.53 18.35 -12.00
N MET A 171 12.34 17.74 -10.84
CA MET A 171 12.50 18.35 -9.50
C MET A 171 11.59 19.57 -9.29
N ALA A 172 10.42 19.57 -9.91
CA ALA A 172 9.43 20.64 -9.86
C ALA A 172 8.02 20.08 -9.58
N ASN A 173 7.07 20.97 -9.33
CA ASN A 173 5.65 20.57 -9.28
C ASN A 173 5.10 20.45 -10.70
N ASN A 174 5.14 19.25 -11.23
CA ASN A 174 4.65 18.92 -12.55
C ASN A 174 3.69 17.71 -12.48
N ASN A 175 3.15 17.25 -13.59
CA ASN A 175 2.10 16.26 -13.68
C ASN A 175 2.57 14.96 -14.39
N PHE A 176 3.72 14.42 -13.99
CA PHE A 176 4.19 13.14 -14.54
C PHE A 176 3.23 11.98 -14.22
N VAL A 177 2.60 12.03 -13.04
CA VAL A 177 1.51 11.15 -12.64
C VAL A 177 0.30 11.93 -12.20
N LYS A 178 -0.87 11.30 -12.21
CA LYS A 178 -2.09 11.88 -11.63
C LYS A 178 -2.45 11.17 -10.33
N PRO A 179 -3.04 11.87 -9.36
CA PRO A 179 -3.63 11.19 -8.21
C PRO A 179 -4.78 10.31 -8.68
N LEU A 180 -4.95 9.15 -8.03
CA LEU A 180 -6.20 8.39 -8.14
C LEU A 180 -7.36 9.25 -7.65
N PRO A 181 -8.54 9.15 -8.25
CA PRO A 181 -9.71 9.89 -7.78
C PRO A 181 -10.02 9.57 -6.32
N VAL A 182 -10.34 10.58 -5.55
CA VAL A 182 -10.57 10.50 -4.09
C VAL A 182 -11.93 9.91 -3.78
N PRO A 183 -12.09 9.19 -2.68
CA PRO A 183 -11.12 8.63 -1.75
C PRO A 183 -10.91 7.13 -2.00
N PHE A 184 -9.83 6.76 -2.67
CA PHE A 184 -9.57 5.34 -2.95
C PHE A 184 -9.02 4.58 -1.76
N LEU A 185 -8.28 5.22 -0.87
CA LEU A 185 -7.58 4.54 0.18
C LEU A 185 -8.11 4.95 1.54
N GLN A 186 -8.73 4.00 2.21
CA GLN A 186 -9.12 4.13 3.60
C GLN A 186 -8.29 3.14 4.41
N HIS A 187 -7.62 3.63 5.44
CA HIS A 187 -6.81 2.81 6.33
C HIS A 187 -7.55 2.50 7.62
N SER A 188 -7.37 1.28 8.12
CA SER A 188 -7.56 0.99 9.52
C SER A 188 -6.33 1.39 10.33
N HIS A 189 -6.49 1.51 11.64
CA HIS A 189 -5.38 1.76 12.53
C HIS A 189 -4.36 0.61 12.54
N GLY A 190 -3.11 0.91 12.91
CA GLY A 190 -2.06 -0.11 13.06
C GLY A 190 -2.21 -1.03 14.26
N PHE A 191 -3.16 -0.75 15.18
CA PHE A 191 -3.46 -1.62 16.31
C PHE A 191 -4.43 -2.74 15.93
N ASP A 192 -4.48 -3.80 16.73
CA ASP A 192 -5.45 -4.90 16.57
C ASP A 192 -6.80 -4.49 17.18
N ASP A 193 -7.50 -3.65 16.47
CA ASP A 193 -8.82 -3.13 16.82
C ASP A 193 -9.96 -3.75 15.99
N PHE A 194 -9.62 -4.63 15.06
CA PHE A 194 -10.58 -5.29 14.18
C PHE A 194 -11.20 -6.52 14.86
N ILE A 195 -12.47 -6.44 15.27
CA ILE A 195 -13.11 -7.46 16.09
C ILE A 195 -13.93 -8.46 15.29
N ASP A 196 -14.50 -8.07 14.16
CA ASP A 196 -15.40 -8.94 13.40
C ASP A 196 -15.55 -8.52 11.95
N ILE A 197 -15.92 -9.49 11.10
CA ILE A 197 -16.34 -9.30 9.72
C ILE A 197 -17.62 -10.10 9.48
N GLU A 198 -18.54 -9.55 8.72
CA GLU A 198 -19.75 -10.18 8.25
C GLU A 198 -20.03 -9.67 6.83
N ASP A 199 -19.74 -10.51 5.83
CA ASP A 199 -19.77 -10.12 4.42
C ASP A 199 -18.86 -8.90 4.15
N THR A 200 -19.43 -7.74 3.79
CA THR A 200 -18.69 -6.48 3.58
C THR A 200 -18.71 -5.53 4.78
N LYS A 201 -19.23 -6.00 5.92
CA LYS A 201 -19.29 -5.26 7.16
C LYS A 201 -18.09 -5.56 8.02
N PHE A 202 -17.34 -4.54 8.37
CA PHE A 202 -16.20 -4.63 9.28
C PHE A 202 -16.54 -3.95 10.59
N LYS A 203 -16.31 -4.64 11.71
CA LYS A 203 -16.53 -4.10 13.07
C LYS A 203 -15.18 -3.88 13.75
N PHE A 204 -15.03 -2.72 14.33
CA PHE A 204 -13.80 -2.29 15.00
C PHE A 204 -14.10 -1.84 16.43
N LEU A 205 -13.17 -2.11 17.32
CA LEU A 205 -13.20 -1.64 18.69
C LEU A 205 -12.13 -0.56 18.88
N LEU A 206 -12.55 0.68 18.97
CA LEU A 206 -11.66 1.82 19.09
C LEU A 206 -11.60 2.34 20.50
N GLU A 207 -10.41 2.53 21.02
CA GLU A 207 -10.24 3.29 22.26
C GLU A 207 -10.37 4.78 22.00
N LYS A 208 -11.15 5.45 22.83
CA LYS A 208 -11.31 6.89 22.74
C LYS A 208 -9.98 7.60 23.06
N PRO A 209 -9.51 8.53 22.21
CA PRO A 209 -8.19 9.17 22.38
C PRO A 209 -7.99 9.86 23.72
N ASN A 210 -9.06 10.42 24.29
CA ASN A 210 -8.99 11.21 25.52
C ASN A 210 -9.42 10.45 26.77
N ASN A 211 -9.88 9.22 26.63
CA ASN A 211 -10.40 8.40 27.74
C ASN A 211 -9.85 6.97 27.63
N PRO A 212 -8.62 6.70 28.08
CA PRO A 212 -8.05 5.35 28.07
C PRO A 212 -8.95 4.36 28.81
N GLY A 213 -9.21 3.21 28.19
CA GLY A 213 -10.11 2.19 28.73
C GLY A 213 -11.58 2.37 28.33
N ASP A 214 -11.93 3.47 27.67
CA ASP A 214 -13.27 3.67 27.10
C ASP A 214 -13.24 3.39 25.58
N TYR A 215 -14.12 2.52 25.12
CA TYR A 215 -14.12 2.00 23.75
C TYR A 215 -15.42 2.33 23.02
N LEU A 216 -15.30 2.49 21.71
CA LEU A 216 -16.40 2.62 20.77
C LEU A 216 -16.37 1.45 19.81
N VAL A 217 -17.51 0.86 19.53
CA VAL A 217 -17.68 -0.05 18.39
C VAL A 217 -18.03 0.76 17.17
N CYS A 218 -17.19 0.68 16.15
CA CYS A 218 -17.43 1.29 14.86
C CYS A 218 -17.66 0.22 13.82
N GLN A 219 -18.43 0.56 12.78
CA GLN A 219 -18.72 -0.35 11.68
C GLN A 219 -18.57 0.39 10.36
N THR A 220 -17.96 -0.29 9.39
CA THR A 220 -18.01 0.09 7.97
C THR A 220 -18.83 -0.92 7.21
N GLN A 221 -19.41 -0.53 6.08
CA GLN A 221 -20.12 -1.41 5.16
C GLN A 221 -19.81 -0.98 3.72
N ASP A 222 -19.62 -1.99 2.85
CA ASP A 222 -19.34 -1.79 1.42
C ASP A 222 -18.18 -0.79 1.16
N THR A 223 -17.19 -0.79 2.06
CA THR A 223 -16.07 0.15 2.03
C THR A 223 -14.78 -0.61 1.76
N ASN A 224 -14.08 -0.22 0.70
CA ASN A 224 -12.73 -0.72 0.45
C ASN A 224 -11.79 -0.23 1.54
N ILE A 225 -11.03 -1.14 2.15
CA ILE A 225 -10.24 -0.80 3.34
C ILE A 225 -8.88 -1.50 3.34
N HIS A 226 -7.84 -0.75 3.66
CA HIS A 226 -6.50 -1.28 3.88
C HIS A 226 -6.31 -1.60 5.36
N ILE A 227 -6.25 -2.87 5.71
CA ILE A 227 -6.11 -3.34 7.09
C ILE A 227 -4.63 -3.50 7.41
N MET A 228 -4.07 -2.49 8.08
CA MET A 228 -2.63 -2.42 8.35
C MET A 228 -2.15 -3.45 9.37
N ASN A 229 -3.00 -3.90 10.28
CA ASN A 229 -2.65 -4.86 11.32
C ASN A 229 -2.74 -6.30 10.82
N LYS A 230 -1.60 -6.98 10.73
CA LYS A 230 -1.53 -8.36 10.22
C LYS A 230 -2.04 -9.39 11.20
N PHE A 231 -1.99 -9.12 12.51
CA PHE A 231 -2.53 -10.02 13.54
C PHE A 231 -4.05 -10.07 13.44
N ALA A 232 -4.69 -8.91 13.24
CA ALA A 232 -6.12 -8.84 13.01
C ALA A 232 -6.55 -9.65 11.78
N LEU A 233 -5.86 -9.46 10.65
CA LEU A 233 -6.11 -10.24 9.43
C LEU A 233 -5.93 -11.73 9.63
N ASN A 234 -4.84 -12.14 10.26
CA ASN A 234 -4.57 -13.57 10.51
C ASN A 234 -5.64 -14.21 11.41
N ARG A 235 -6.05 -13.52 12.46
CA ARG A 235 -7.09 -13.99 13.39
C ARG A 235 -8.45 -14.17 12.72
N LEU A 236 -8.76 -13.35 11.73
CA LEU A 236 -10.04 -13.37 11.02
C LEU A 236 -9.97 -14.08 9.67
N SER A 237 -8.81 -14.63 9.28
CA SER A 237 -8.58 -15.23 7.97
C SER A 237 -9.58 -16.33 7.63
N ASP A 238 -9.87 -17.24 8.56
CA ASP A 238 -10.80 -18.34 8.34
C ASP A 238 -12.23 -17.87 8.07
N LYS A 239 -12.63 -16.77 8.77
CA LYS A 239 -13.95 -16.18 8.58
C LYS A 239 -14.03 -15.45 7.23
N ILE A 240 -12.99 -14.68 6.89
CA ILE A 240 -12.88 -14.01 5.59
C ILE A 240 -12.96 -15.01 4.44
N ILE A 241 -12.25 -16.13 4.54
CA ILE A 241 -12.24 -17.17 3.51
C ILE A 241 -13.63 -17.81 3.39
N LYS A 242 -14.25 -18.19 4.50
CA LYS A 242 -15.57 -18.85 4.50
C LYS A 242 -16.67 -17.98 3.90
N GLU A 243 -16.68 -16.69 4.19
CA GLU A 243 -17.69 -15.76 3.67
C GLU A 243 -17.50 -15.45 2.18
N ASN A 244 -16.29 -15.66 1.66
CA ASN A 244 -15.95 -15.43 0.25
C ASN A 244 -15.89 -16.72 -0.60
N SER A 245 -16.11 -17.90 -0.01
CA SER A 245 -16.20 -19.20 -0.70
C SER A 245 -17.63 -19.51 -1.11
#